data_01382b86c9b01a2ec7ece30a55afafd2
#
_entry.id   01382b86c9b01a2ec7ece30a55afafd2
#
_cell.length_a   1.000
_cell.length_b   1.000
_cell.length_c   1.000
_cell.angle_alpha   90.00
_cell.angle_beta   90.00
_cell.angle_gamma   90.00
#
_symmetry.space_group_name_H-M   'P 1'
#
loop_
_entity.id
_entity.type
_entity.pdbx_description
1 polymer ?
#
loop_
_entity_poly.entity_id
_entity_poly.type
_entity_poly.pdbx_seq_one_letter_code
_entity_poly.pdbx_strand_id
1 'polypeptide(L)'
;MQKDRLLKLVEAYQEHFKQYNRPDYNETEVRNDFVNPFFEILGWDVQNKKNLPQHLREVKHEASVFVEENGKQVKKKPDYEFHVGSTPYFFLETKKPNVDIMTSKEAAFQTRRYGWNGNLEISVLSNFTDLVIYDTSVRPNENDKPSVAQIAHFHFTEYVDKFDEISRLLSYETVVSGAFERTFANISSSLKKEPFDKYFLSQIKVWRLVLSEDIFENNPTINQETLNIFVQKLINRIVFLRICEDRELEKYESLKNIGTYVELKKVFAAADKKYDSGLFELIDGEQFEISDSVLVDIFKELYYPNSCYEFSIVDPFIIGQIYELFLEEEIVIKEKTVVAERKPEIVDSQGVVNTPKNVADIIVKTTLNPLFTNEKFTEWGNYRIVDICCGSGNFLLAAYEFIINRYVEYYMKNDLETAIQRGILIRDTANNFKLSYEQKRTILQKNIWGVDIDILAVEVAKFSLLIKLIEESSLYEMECFVKNNGCRILPSLDNNIKNGNSLVDEKYMQYNQDLLEDPELVEKIKIFNWETEFAGKKFDAIVGNPPYIRVQNMVHFSENEYEYYKSELRFHIFQRI
;
A
#
# COMPACT_ATOMS: atom_id res chain seq x y z
N MET A 1 10.72 -33.84 -19.41
CA MET A 1 10.52 -34.04 -17.95
C MET A 1 9.30 -33.27 -17.41
N GLN A 2 9.17 -31.96 -17.65
CA GLN A 2 7.96 -31.20 -17.21
C GLN A 2 6.70 -31.61 -18.00
N LYS A 3 6.79 -31.68 -19.34
CA LYS A 3 5.68 -32.13 -20.20
C LYS A 3 5.21 -33.55 -19.88
N ASP A 4 6.12 -34.48 -19.53
CA ASP A 4 5.75 -35.86 -19.17
C ASP A 4 4.99 -35.90 -17.83
N ARG A 5 5.37 -35.01 -16.88
CA ARG A 5 4.63 -34.88 -15.60
C ARG A 5 3.25 -34.30 -15.85
N LEU A 6 3.14 -33.29 -16.72
CA LEU A 6 1.87 -32.69 -17.10
C LEU A 6 0.96 -33.68 -17.81
N LEU A 7 1.51 -34.51 -18.73
CA LEU A 7 0.75 -35.52 -19.42
C LEU A 7 0.11 -36.49 -18.42
N LYS A 8 0.90 -37.00 -17.45
CA LYS A 8 0.35 -37.89 -16.41
C LYS A 8 -0.75 -37.24 -15.57
N LEU A 9 -0.62 -35.96 -15.25
CA LEU A 9 -1.62 -35.22 -14.48
C LEU A 9 -2.93 -35.08 -15.28
N VAL A 10 -2.82 -34.76 -16.58
CA VAL A 10 -3.96 -34.63 -17.50
C VAL A 10 -4.63 -36.01 -17.73
N GLU A 11 -3.86 -37.07 -17.93
CA GLU A 11 -4.39 -38.41 -18.08
C GLU A 11 -5.16 -38.87 -16.84
N ALA A 12 -4.61 -38.67 -15.64
CA ALA A 12 -5.30 -38.97 -14.37
C ALA A 12 -6.62 -38.18 -14.22
N TYR A 13 -6.63 -36.92 -14.59
CA TYR A 13 -7.85 -36.12 -14.58
C TYR A 13 -8.89 -36.63 -15.59
N GLN A 14 -8.45 -36.94 -16.79
CA GLN A 14 -9.31 -37.43 -17.86
C GLN A 14 -9.93 -38.79 -17.55
N GLU A 15 -9.15 -39.73 -16.98
CA GLU A 15 -9.62 -41.06 -16.60
C GLU A 15 -10.78 -41.00 -15.60
N HIS A 16 -10.75 -40.09 -14.67
CA HIS A 16 -11.76 -39.94 -13.61
C HIS A 16 -12.60 -38.68 -13.74
N PHE A 17 -12.66 -38.04 -14.89
CA PHE A 17 -13.33 -36.74 -15.13
C PHE A 17 -14.76 -36.71 -14.59
N LYS A 18 -15.56 -37.78 -14.79
CA LYS A 18 -16.94 -37.82 -14.27
C LYS A 18 -17.01 -37.81 -12.75
N GLN A 19 -16.00 -38.35 -12.07
CA GLN A 19 -15.92 -38.36 -10.61
C GLN A 19 -15.56 -36.98 -10.09
N TYR A 20 -14.57 -36.33 -10.68
CA TYR A 20 -14.13 -34.98 -10.27
C TYR A 20 -15.16 -33.90 -10.58
N ASN A 21 -16.02 -34.11 -11.57
CA ASN A 21 -17.07 -33.18 -11.95
C ASN A 21 -18.37 -33.33 -11.13
N ARG A 22 -18.33 -34.03 -9.99
CA ARG A 22 -19.46 -34.14 -9.06
C ARG A 22 -19.52 -32.95 -8.11
N PRO A 23 -20.71 -32.57 -7.62
CA PRO A 23 -20.87 -31.45 -6.67
C PRO A 23 -20.18 -31.67 -5.31
N ASP A 24 -19.94 -32.92 -4.91
CA ASP A 24 -19.28 -33.31 -3.67
C ASP A 24 -17.76 -33.20 -3.72
N TYR A 25 -17.16 -33.14 -4.93
CA TYR A 25 -15.73 -32.85 -5.09
C TYR A 25 -15.50 -31.34 -4.91
N ASN A 26 -14.85 -30.96 -3.82
CA ASN A 26 -14.76 -29.57 -3.38
C ASN A 26 -13.52 -28.82 -3.93
N GLU A 27 -13.48 -27.52 -3.71
CA GLU A 27 -12.38 -26.67 -4.19
C GLU A 27 -11.03 -27.01 -3.56
N THR A 28 -11.00 -27.47 -2.31
CA THR A 28 -9.77 -27.88 -1.63
C THR A 28 -9.19 -29.13 -2.27
N GLU A 29 -10.05 -30.06 -2.67
CA GLU A 29 -9.63 -31.28 -3.36
C GLU A 29 -9.03 -30.96 -4.74
N VAL A 30 -9.70 -30.14 -5.56
CA VAL A 30 -9.15 -29.76 -6.88
C VAL A 30 -7.84 -28.98 -6.75
N ARG A 31 -7.70 -28.16 -5.72
CA ARG A 31 -6.44 -27.46 -5.43
C ARG A 31 -5.31 -28.46 -5.17
N ASN A 32 -5.52 -29.39 -4.26
CA ASN A 32 -4.49 -30.34 -3.84
C ASN A 32 -4.15 -31.36 -4.93
N ASP A 33 -5.15 -31.87 -5.63
CA ASP A 33 -4.96 -32.97 -6.57
C ASP A 33 -4.46 -32.50 -7.93
N PHE A 34 -4.81 -31.27 -8.36
CA PHE A 34 -4.56 -30.81 -9.73
C PHE A 34 -3.92 -29.44 -9.83
N VAL A 35 -4.44 -28.42 -9.16
CA VAL A 35 -3.96 -27.04 -9.31
C VAL A 35 -2.55 -26.87 -8.74
N ASN A 36 -2.29 -27.37 -7.53
CA ASN A 36 -0.96 -27.31 -6.92
C ASN A 36 0.09 -28.07 -7.76
N PRO A 37 -0.14 -29.33 -8.17
CA PRO A 37 0.78 -30.04 -9.06
C PRO A 37 1.02 -29.34 -10.40
N PHE A 38 -0.01 -28.70 -10.98
CA PHE A 38 0.10 -27.95 -12.23
C PHE A 38 1.08 -26.78 -12.10
N PHE A 39 0.91 -25.93 -11.07
CA PHE A 39 1.81 -24.80 -10.84
C PHE A 39 3.21 -25.23 -10.36
N GLU A 40 3.33 -26.37 -9.66
CA GLU A 40 4.65 -26.98 -9.39
C GLU A 40 5.38 -27.43 -10.68
N ILE A 41 4.65 -27.91 -11.69
CA ILE A 41 5.21 -28.23 -13.01
C ILE A 41 5.69 -26.96 -13.72
N LEU A 42 5.00 -25.82 -13.53
CA LEU A 42 5.41 -24.51 -14.03
C LEU A 42 6.59 -23.90 -13.24
N GLY A 43 7.10 -24.60 -12.22
CA GLY A 43 8.31 -24.22 -11.48
C GLY A 43 8.10 -23.46 -10.17
N TRP A 44 6.86 -23.26 -9.75
CA TRP A 44 6.53 -22.59 -8.50
C TRP A 44 6.64 -23.52 -7.28
N ASP A 45 7.16 -23.01 -6.17
CA ASP A 45 7.18 -23.74 -4.88
C ASP A 45 5.86 -23.53 -4.13
N VAL A 46 4.80 -24.20 -4.60
CA VAL A 46 3.44 -24.01 -4.08
C VAL A 46 3.32 -24.42 -2.60
N GLN A 47 4.04 -25.43 -2.16
CA GLN A 47 3.97 -25.99 -0.81
C GLN A 47 5.09 -25.50 0.12
N ASN A 48 5.86 -24.53 -0.31
CA ASN A 48 7.03 -24.03 0.43
C ASN A 48 8.03 -25.12 0.83
N LYS A 49 8.36 -26.03 -0.11
CA LYS A 49 9.36 -27.09 0.09
C LYS A 49 10.76 -26.53 0.35
N LYS A 50 11.02 -25.29 -0.09
CA LYS A 50 12.25 -24.54 0.15
C LYS A 50 12.35 -23.98 1.57
N ASN A 51 11.30 -24.12 2.40
CA ASN A 51 11.21 -23.57 3.76
C ASN A 51 11.50 -22.07 3.82
N LEU A 52 11.02 -21.31 2.86
CA LEU A 52 11.17 -19.86 2.83
C LEU A 52 10.30 -19.21 3.92
N PRO A 53 10.77 -18.12 4.54
CA PRO A 53 9.93 -17.30 5.40
C PRO A 53 8.71 -16.75 4.63
N GLN A 54 7.64 -16.40 5.34
CA GLN A 54 6.35 -16.03 4.74
C GLN A 54 6.48 -14.96 3.64
N HIS A 55 7.25 -13.90 3.89
CA HIS A 55 7.45 -12.79 2.96
C HIS A 55 8.23 -13.16 1.69
N LEU A 56 8.98 -14.27 1.70
CA LEU A 56 9.75 -14.77 0.55
C LEU A 56 9.10 -16.00 -0.12
N ARG A 57 7.94 -16.46 0.37
CA ARG A 57 7.22 -17.57 -0.26
C ARG A 57 6.84 -17.21 -1.68
N GLU A 58 7.10 -18.13 -2.59
CA GLU A 58 6.74 -17.97 -3.99
C GLU A 58 5.23 -18.03 -4.21
N VAL A 59 4.54 -18.84 -3.38
CA VAL A 59 3.09 -18.93 -3.42
C VAL A 59 2.54 -18.80 -2.00
N LYS A 60 1.68 -17.81 -1.81
CA LYS A 60 0.94 -17.62 -0.56
C LYS A 60 -0.48 -18.13 -0.74
N HIS A 61 -0.92 -18.91 0.23
CA HIS A 61 -2.30 -19.36 0.34
C HIS A 61 -3.00 -18.48 1.37
N GLU A 62 -4.06 -17.82 0.97
CA GLU A 62 -4.82 -17.00 1.89
C GLU A 62 -5.94 -17.79 2.57
N ALA A 63 -6.08 -17.60 3.89
CA ALA A 63 -7.26 -18.02 4.61
C ALA A 63 -8.45 -17.19 4.10
N SER A 64 -9.52 -17.87 3.69
CA SER A 64 -10.72 -17.19 3.18
C SER A 64 -11.34 -16.31 4.26
N VAL A 65 -11.36 -15.01 4.03
CA VAL A 65 -12.08 -14.03 4.83
C VAL A 65 -13.42 -13.77 4.14
N PHE A 66 -14.52 -13.95 4.85
CA PHE A 66 -15.87 -13.74 4.32
C PHE A 66 -16.51 -12.56 5.02
N VAL A 67 -16.99 -11.61 4.26
CA VAL A 67 -17.75 -10.45 4.76
C VAL A 67 -19.17 -10.52 4.17
N GLU A 68 -20.15 -10.10 4.95
CA GLU A 68 -21.52 -10.00 4.46
C GLU A 68 -21.69 -8.72 3.64
N GLU A 69 -21.86 -8.85 2.33
CA GLU A 69 -22.07 -7.75 1.38
C GLU A 69 -23.43 -7.95 0.69
N ASN A 70 -24.35 -6.99 0.83
CA ASN A 70 -25.71 -7.06 0.29
C ASN A 70 -26.47 -8.36 0.65
N GLY A 71 -26.31 -8.85 1.89
CA GLY A 71 -26.96 -10.09 2.37
C GLY A 71 -26.34 -11.40 1.84
N LYS A 72 -25.17 -11.33 1.19
CA LYS A 72 -24.40 -12.49 0.74
C LYS A 72 -23.02 -12.50 1.40
N GLN A 73 -22.53 -13.68 1.73
CA GLN A 73 -21.13 -13.83 2.15
C GLN A 73 -20.23 -13.72 0.91
N VAL A 74 -19.41 -12.68 0.88
CA VAL A 74 -18.43 -12.43 -0.18
C VAL A 74 -17.03 -12.68 0.35
N LYS A 75 -16.26 -13.45 -0.41
CA LYS A 75 -14.86 -13.68 -0.13
C LYS A 75 -14.04 -12.41 -0.47
N LYS A 76 -13.12 -12.03 0.40
CA LYS A 76 -12.36 -10.77 0.30
C LYS A 76 -10.90 -10.94 -0.14
N LYS A 77 -10.42 -12.17 -0.31
CA LYS A 77 -9.04 -12.45 -0.73
C LYS A 77 -8.98 -13.54 -1.79
N PRO A 78 -7.97 -13.52 -2.71
CA PRO A 78 -7.77 -14.57 -3.69
C PRO A 78 -7.35 -15.89 -3.03
N ASP A 79 -7.47 -17.01 -3.74
CA ASP A 79 -7.05 -18.32 -3.23
C ASP A 79 -5.52 -18.43 -3.15
N TYR A 80 -4.83 -17.87 -4.12
CA TYR A 80 -3.36 -17.90 -4.22
C TYR A 80 -2.83 -16.56 -4.70
N GLU A 81 -1.69 -16.20 -4.14
CA GLU A 81 -0.86 -15.08 -4.59
C GLU A 81 0.51 -15.61 -5.02
N PHE A 82 0.95 -15.28 -6.22
CA PHE A 82 2.24 -15.70 -6.78
C PHE A 82 3.25 -14.57 -6.70
N HIS A 83 4.38 -14.82 -6.04
CA HIS A 83 5.38 -13.82 -5.69
C HIS A 83 6.79 -14.18 -6.16
N VAL A 84 7.59 -13.16 -6.45
CA VAL A 84 9.05 -13.27 -6.50
C VAL A 84 9.63 -12.27 -5.49
N GLY A 85 10.29 -12.80 -4.47
CA GLY A 85 10.61 -12.01 -3.28
C GLY A 85 9.33 -11.55 -2.57
N SER A 86 9.22 -10.26 -2.28
CA SER A 86 8.03 -9.65 -1.68
C SER A 86 7.01 -9.13 -2.71
N THR A 87 7.32 -9.19 -4.00
CA THR A 87 6.49 -8.59 -5.07
C THR A 87 5.48 -9.60 -5.60
N PRO A 88 4.16 -9.33 -5.54
CA PRO A 88 3.14 -10.13 -6.19
C PRO A 88 3.15 -9.90 -7.70
N TYR A 89 2.92 -10.94 -8.48
CA TYR A 89 2.86 -10.90 -9.94
C TYR A 89 1.48 -11.20 -10.50
N PHE A 90 0.81 -12.19 -9.94
CA PHE A 90 -0.58 -12.48 -10.30
C PHE A 90 -1.28 -13.23 -9.17
N PHE A 91 -2.61 -13.12 -9.17
CA PHE A 91 -3.49 -13.89 -8.30
C PHE A 91 -4.15 -15.03 -9.07
N LEU A 92 -4.48 -16.11 -8.35
CA LEU A 92 -5.24 -17.22 -8.87
C LEU A 92 -6.48 -17.44 -8.01
N GLU A 93 -7.63 -17.46 -8.65
CA GLU A 93 -8.90 -17.89 -8.07
C GLU A 93 -9.25 -19.28 -8.59
N THR A 94 -9.71 -20.16 -7.73
CA THR A 94 -10.08 -21.51 -8.07
C THR A 94 -11.58 -21.74 -7.88
N LYS A 95 -12.14 -22.62 -8.68
CA LYS A 95 -13.53 -23.06 -8.56
C LYS A 95 -13.60 -24.59 -8.65
N LYS A 96 -14.72 -25.18 -8.19
CA LYS A 96 -14.98 -26.60 -8.36
C LYS A 96 -15.00 -26.97 -9.85
N PRO A 97 -14.57 -28.16 -10.24
CA PRO A 97 -14.58 -28.59 -11.65
C PRO A 97 -15.97 -28.58 -12.30
N ASN A 98 -17.03 -28.78 -11.52
CA ASN A 98 -18.41 -28.73 -12.01
C ASN A 98 -18.97 -27.33 -12.23
N VAL A 99 -18.21 -26.28 -11.90
CA VAL A 99 -18.57 -24.90 -12.19
C VAL A 99 -18.05 -24.52 -13.57
N ASP A 100 -18.94 -24.21 -14.49
CA ASP A 100 -18.57 -23.69 -15.81
C ASP A 100 -18.05 -22.23 -15.66
N ILE A 101 -16.72 -22.10 -15.52
CA ILE A 101 -16.07 -20.80 -15.36
C ILE A 101 -16.11 -19.95 -16.64
N MET A 102 -16.36 -20.55 -17.81
CA MET A 102 -16.46 -19.83 -19.09
C MET A 102 -17.76 -19.06 -19.22
N THR A 103 -18.80 -19.43 -18.47
CA THR A 103 -20.10 -18.75 -18.45
C THR A 103 -20.40 -18.01 -17.14
N SER A 104 -19.61 -18.26 -16.09
CA SER A 104 -19.78 -17.66 -14.76
C SER A 104 -19.30 -16.21 -14.73
N LYS A 105 -20.22 -15.26 -14.79
CA LYS A 105 -19.93 -13.82 -14.62
C LYS A 105 -19.32 -13.52 -13.25
N GLU A 106 -19.85 -14.17 -12.20
CA GLU A 106 -19.42 -13.97 -10.82
C GLU A 106 -17.94 -14.38 -10.62
N ALA A 107 -17.54 -15.56 -11.12
CA ALA A 107 -16.17 -16.03 -11.02
C ALA A 107 -15.19 -15.12 -11.80
N ALA A 108 -15.56 -14.71 -13.02
CA ALA A 108 -14.76 -13.80 -13.83
C ALA A 108 -14.64 -12.42 -13.17
N PHE A 109 -15.73 -11.86 -12.65
CA PHE A 109 -15.75 -10.59 -11.95
C PHE A 109 -14.86 -10.63 -10.69
N GLN A 110 -15.03 -11.65 -9.85
CA GLN A 110 -14.26 -11.84 -8.62
C GLN A 110 -12.74 -11.91 -8.92
N THR A 111 -12.35 -12.73 -9.88
CA THR A 111 -10.94 -12.90 -10.29
C THR A 111 -10.34 -11.59 -10.78
N ARG A 112 -11.05 -10.88 -11.65
CA ARG A 112 -10.60 -9.58 -12.18
C ARG A 112 -10.57 -8.51 -11.10
N ARG A 113 -11.56 -8.49 -10.18
CA ARG A 113 -11.62 -7.56 -9.05
C ARG A 113 -10.39 -7.67 -8.16
N TYR A 114 -9.97 -8.89 -7.84
CA TYR A 114 -8.76 -9.09 -7.03
C TYR A 114 -7.50 -8.58 -7.72
N GLY A 115 -7.25 -8.98 -8.96
CA GLY A 115 -6.07 -8.53 -9.70
C GLY A 115 -6.04 -7.03 -9.94
N TRP A 116 -7.20 -6.40 -10.21
CA TRP A 116 -7.33 -4.96 -10.37
C TRP A 116 -6.99 -4.20 -9.08
N ASN A 117 -7.53 -4.61 -7.92
CA ASN A 117 -7.23 -4.00 -6.63
C ASN A 117 -5.77 -4.25 -6.19
N GLY A 118 -5.18 -5.38 -6.58
CA GLY A 118 -3.76 -5.66 -6.39
C GLY A 118 -2.84 -4.85 -7.31
N ASN A 119 -3.41 -4.06 -8.23
CA ASN A 119 -2.68 -3.30 -9.27
C ASN A 119 -1.73 -4.20 -10.07
N LEU A 120 -2.18 -5.41 -10.41
CA LEU A 120 -1.42 -6.41 -11.14
C LEU A 120 -1.69 -6.33 -12.65
N GLU A 121 -0.79 -6.91 -13.46
CA GLU A 121 -1.00 -6.99 -14.92
C GLU A 121 -2.08 -8.01 -15.27
N ILE A 122 -2.12 -9.14 -14.56
CA ILE A 122 -3.06 -10.24 -14.82
C ILE A 122 -3.60 -10.86 -13.54
N SER A 123 -4.74 -11.56 -13.68
CA SER A 123 -5.21 -12.58 -12.75
C SER A 123 -5.67 -13.83 -13.49
N VAL A 124 -5.67 -14.95 -12.77
CA VAL A 124 -5.92 -16.28 -13.32
C VAL A 124 -7.15 -16.90 -12.65
N LEU A 125 -8.03 -17.49 -13.42
CA LEU A 125 -9.17 -18.27 -12.96
C LEU A 125 -9.01 -19.71 -13.45
N SER A 126 -9.12 -20.68 -12.54
CA SER A 126 -9.05 -22.09 -12.94
C SER A 126 -9.95 -22.99 -12.09
N ASN A 127 -10.51 -24.00 -12.74
CA ASN A 127 -11.12 -25.17 -12.11
C ASN A 127 -10.43 -26.48 -12.55
N PHE A 128 -9.21 -26.34 -13.08
CA PHE A 128 -8.39 -27.32 -13.77
C PHE A 128 -8.96 -27.78 -15.12
N THR A 129 -10.29 -27.90 -15.28
CA THR A 129 -10.90 -28.15 -16.60
C THR A 129 -10.52 -27.04 -17.57
N ASP A 130 -10.64 -25.82 -17.10
CA ASP A 130 -10.31 -24.61 -17.84
C ASP A 130 -9.36 -23.73 -17.04
N LEU A 131 -8.45 -23.06 -17.75
CA LEU A 131 -7.51 -22.05 -17.25
C LEU A 131 -7.72 -20.77 -18.06
N VAL A 132 -8.13 -19.71 -17.39
CA VAL A 132 -8.42 -18.42 -18.02
C VAL A 132 -7.52 -17.34 -17.43
N ILE A 133 -6.90 -16.53 -18.30
CA ILE A 133 -6.05 -15.40 -17.90
C ILE A 133 -6.74 -14.10 -18.30
N TYR A 134 -6.85 -13.17 -17.35
CA TYR A 134 -7.49 -11.87 -17.53
C TYR A 134 -6.49 -10.72 -17.43
N ASP A 135 -6.68 -9.69 -18.28
CA ASP A 135 -6.04 -8.39 -18.16
C ASP A 135 -6.69 -7.61 -17.01
N THR A 136 -5.95 -7.37 -15.94
CA THR A 136 -6.45 -6.65 -14.77
C THR A 136 -6.20 -5.15 -14.80
N SER A 137 -5.59 -4.62 -15.86
CA SER A 137 -5.56 -3.19 -16.12
C SER A 137 -6.92 -2.63 -16.56
N VAL A 138 -7.86 -3.51 -16.93
CA VAL A 138 -9.24 -3.16 -17.29
C VAL A 138 -10.13 -3.24 -16.05
N ARG A 139 -10.73 -2.11 -15.65
CA ARG A 139 -11.63 -2.06 -14.48
C ARG A 139 -12.77 -3.07 -14.62
N PRO A 140 -12.99 -3.96 -13.65
CA PRO A 140 -14.04 -4.96 -13.70
C PRO A 140 -15.42 -4.35 -13.48
N ASN A 141 -16.45 -4.93 -14.15
CA ASN A 141 -17.86 -4.63 -13.90
C ASN A 141 -18.62 -5.95 -13.73
N GLU A 142 -19.57 -6.02 -12.78
CA GLU A 142 -20.34 -7.23 -12.52
C GLU A 142 -21.20 -7.69 -13.71
N ASN A 143 -21.59 -6.75 -14.56
CA ASN A 143 -22.39 -7.03 -15.76
C ASN A 143 -21.55 -7.50 -16.94
N ASP A 144 -20.22 -7.47 -16.83
CA ASP A 144 -19.33 -7.93 -17.88
C ASP A 144 -19.57 -9.40 -18.21
N LYS A 145 -19.48 -9.73 -19.51
CA LYS A 145 -19.42 -11.13 -19.92
C LYS A 145 -18.09 -11.75 -19.44
N PRO A 146 -18.06 -13.06 -19.14
CA PRO A 146 -16.81 -13.72 -18.71
C PRO A 146 -15.64 -13.58 -19.69
N SER A 147 -15.90 -13.33 -20.96
CA SER A 147 -14.90 -13.09 -21.99
C SER A 147 -14.30 -11.68 -22.00
N VAL A 148 -14.84 -10.73 -21.22
CA VAL A 148 -14.32 -9.37 -21.13
C VAL A 148 -12.95 -9.38 -20.46
N ALA A 149 -11.97 -8.71 -21.07
CA ALA A 149 -10.58 -8.66 -20.63
C ALA A 149 -9.86 -10.04 -20.57
N GLN A 150 -10.41 -11.08 -21.21
CA GLN A 150 -9.74 -12.36 -21.34
C GLN A 150 -8.57 -12.24 -22.32
N ILE A 151 -7.37 -12.63 -21.85
CA ILE A 151 -6.13 -12.65 -22.66
C ILE A 151 -5.96 -14.02 -23.30
N ALA A 152 -6.14 -15.09 -22.52
CA ALA A 152 -5.96 -16.47 -22.95
C ALA A 152 -6.93 -17.41 -22.26
N HIS A 153 -7.23 -18.52 -22.93
CA HIS A 153 -7.98 -19.64 -22.39
C HIS A 153 -7.37 -20.95 -22.87
N PHE A 154 -7.25 -21.89 -21.95
CA PHE A 154 -6.75 -23.25 -22.21
C PHE A 154 -7.68 -24.25 -21.56
N HIS A 155 -8.16 -25.24 -22.32
CA HIS A 155 -8.87 -26.40 -21.81
C HIS A 155 -7.85 -27.50 -21.45
N PHE A 156 -8.11 -28.32 -20.43
CA PHE A 156 -7.13 -29.29 -19.91
C PHE A 156 -6.60 -30.25 -21.00
N THR A 157 -7.41 -30.57 -22.01
CA THR A 157 -6.99 -31.41 -23.16
C THR A 157 -5.90 -30.78 -24.02
N GLU A 158 -5.71 -29.47 -23.92
CA GLU A 158 -4.71 -28.71 -24.67
C GLU A 158 -3.44 -28.41 -23.86
N TYR A 159 -3.44 -28.68 -22.53
CA TYR A 159 -2.35 -28.26 -21.64
C TYR A 159 -0.99 -28.81 -22.06
N VAL A 160 -0.93 -30.06 -22.55
CA VAL A 160 0.32 -30.69 -22.97
C VAL A 160 0.83 -30.09 -24.27
N ASP A 161 -0.04 -29.89 -25.25
CA ASP A 161 0.31 -29.34 -26.57
C ASP A 161 0.69 -27.86 -26.47
N LYS A 162 -0.04 -27.10 -25.63
CA LYS A 162 0.19 -25.68 -25.41
C LYS A 162 1.09 -25.35 -24.20
N PHE A 163 1.82 -26.35 -23.69
CA PHE A 163 2.65 -26.19 -22.49
C PHE A 163 3.65 -25.04 -22.59
N ASP A 164 4.27 -24.87 -23.76
CA ASP A 164 5.27 -23.81 -23.97
C ASP A 164 4.62 -22.42 -23.97
N GLU A 165 3.39 -22.31 -24.47
CA GLU A 165 2.59 -21.08 -24.42
C GLU A 165 2.18 -20.74 -22.97
N ILE A 166 1.65 -21.73 -22.24
CA ILE A 166 1.29 -21.59 -20.82
C ILE A 166 2.52 -21.21 -19.98
N SER A 167 3.64 -21.90 -20.19
CA SER A 167 4.90 -21.61 -19.48
C SER A 167 5.40 -20.20 -19.73
N ARG A 168 5.32 -19.70 -20.96
CA ARG A 168 5.68 -18.32 -21.30
C ARG A 168 4.83 -17.28 -20.57
N LEU A 169 3.59 -17.62 -20.21
CA LEU A 169 2.66 -16.72 -19.52
C LEU A 169 2.78 -16.81 -18.00
N LEU A 170 2.96 -18.02 -17.43
CA LEU A 170 2.73 -18.27 -16.01
C LEU A 170 3.88 -18.97 -15.27
N SER A 171 5.01 -19.36 -15.94
CA SER A 171 6.07 -20.07 -15.23
C SER A 171 6.89 -19.15 -14.31
N TYR A 172 7.45 -19.73 -13.24
CA TYR A 172 8.37 -19.05 -12.35
C TYR A 172 9.57 -18.44 -13.10
N GLU A 173 10.13 -19.19 -14.07
CA GLU A 173 11.27 -18.74 -14.87
C GLU A 173 10.92 -17.49 -15.71
N THR A 174 9.71 -17.44 -16.28
CA THR A 174 9.23 -16.26 -17.05
C THR A 174 9.18 -15.01 -16.16
N VAL A 175 8.71 -15.17 -14.94
CA VAL A 175 8.62 -14.06 -13.99
C VAL A 175 10.02 -13.59 -13.57
N VAL A 176 10.89 -14.50 -13.11
CA VAL A 176 12.23 -14.16 -12.62
C VAL A 176 13.13 -13.58 -13.71
N SER A 177 12.94 -13.98 -14.96
CA SER A 177 13.73 -13.45 -16.10
C SER A 177 13.29 -12.06 -16.60
N GLY A 178 12.21 -11.50 -16.05
CA GLY A 178 11.60 -10.26 -16.52
C GLY A 178 10.93 -10.39 -17.90
N ALA A 179 10.66 -11.61 -18.35
CA ALA A 179 9.92 -11.85 -19.58
C ALA A 179 8.41 -11.66 -19.38
N PHE A 180 7.94 -11.79 -18.16
CA PHE A 180 6.54 -11.60 -17.78
C PHE A 180 6.07 -10.16 -18.12
N GLU A 181 6.76 -9.16 -17.61
CA GLU A 181 6.42 -7.76 -17.83
C GLU A 181 6.47 -7.41 -19.32
N ARG A 182 7.49 -7.90 -20.05
CA ARG A 182 7.60 -7.68 -21.51
C ARG A 182 6.44 -8.32 -22.28
N THR A 183 5.96 -9.48 -21.82
CA THR A 183 4.85 -10.19 -22.45
C THR A 183 3.54 -9.42 -22.28
N PHE A 184 3.25 -8.96 -21.07
CA PHE A 184 1.97 -8.31 -20.77
C PHE A 184 1.95 -6.81 -21.09
N ALA A 185 3.08 -6.10 -21.07
CA ALA A 185 3.16 -4.70 -21.51
C ALA A 185 2.73 -4.49 -22.97
N ASN A 186 2.88 -5.51 -23.83
CA ASN A 186 2.57 -5.44 -25.25
C ASN A 186 1.18 -5.98 -25.62
N ILE A 187 0.37 -6.38 -24.64
CA ILE A 187 -0.99 -6.84 -24.92
C ILE A 187 -1.85 -5.62 -25.31
N SER A 188 -2.15 -5.53 -26.59
CA SER A 188 -3.09 -4.53 -27.10
C SER A 188 -4.52 -4.96 -26.79
N SER A 189 -5.17 -4.27 -25.87
CA SER A 189 -6.61 -4.39 -25.66
C SER A 189 -7.34 -3.27 -26.38
N SER A 190 -8.45 -3.60 -27.04
CA SER A 190 -9.41 -2.59 -27.54
C SER A 190 -10.22 -1.95 -26.40
N LEU A 191 -10.10 -2.48 -25.17
CA LEU A 191 -10.78 -2.01 -23.99
C LEU A 191 -10.00 -0.84 -23.36
N LYS A 192 -10.73 0.07 -22.72
CA LYS A 192 -10.12 1.18 -21.98
C LYS A 192 -9.39 0.63 -20.76
N LYS A 193 -8.09 0.83 -20.70
CA LYS A 193 -7.28 0.50 -19.54
C LYS A 193 -7.47 1.57 -18.46
N GLU A 194 -7.91 1.16 -17.30
CA GLU A 194 -8.07 1.97 -16.09
C GLU A 194 -7.52 1.18 -14.89
N PRO A 195 -6.20 1.06 -14.73
CA PRO A 195 -5.60 0.38 -13.59
C PRO A 195 -5.98 1.07 -12.27
N PHE A 196 -5.96 0.31 -11.17
CA PHE A 196 -6.44 0.75 -9.87
C PHE A 196 -5.80 2.07 -9.41
N ASP A 197 -4.48 2.18 -9.51
CA ASP A 197 -3.73 3.36 -9.07
C ASP A 197 -4.20 4.63 -9.77
N LYS A 198 -4.36 4.60 -11.09
CA LYS A 198 -4.83 5.73 -11.90
C LYS A 198 -6.29 6.06 -11.64
N TYR A 199 -7.13 5.02 -11.51
CA TYR A 199 -8.55 5.23 -11.24
C TYR A 199 -8.76 5.82 -9.86
N PHE A 200 -8.13 5.26 -8.82
CA PHE A 200 -8.27 5.74 -7.45
C PHE A 200 -7.70 7.17 -7.29
N LEU A 201 -6.55 7.46 -7.92
CA LEU A 201 -6.02 8.82 -7.97
C LEU A 201 -7.03 9.80 -8.57
N SER A 202 -7.65 9.44 -9.70
CA SER A 202 -8.65 10.30 -10.34
C SER A 202 -9.85 10.55 -9.43
N GLN A 203 -10.31 9.54 -8.68
CA GLN A 203 -11.41 9.69 -7.73
C GLN A 203 -11.06 10.59 -6.55
N ILE A 204 -9.88 10.39 -5.95
CA ILE A 204 -9.40 11.25 -4.84
C ILE A 204 -9.28 12.70 -5.28
N LYS A 205 -8.81 12.98 -6.50
CA LYS A 205 -8.74 14.35 -7.06
C LYS A 205 -10.13 14.97 -7.21
N VAL A 206 -11.11 14.20 -7.68
CA VAL A 206 -12.50 14.66 -7.76
C VAL A 206 -13.06 14.95 -6.37
N TRP A 207 -12.91 14.03 -5.43
CA TRP A 207 -13.39 14.24 -4.05
C TRP A 207 -12.74 15.45 -3.39
N ARG A 208 -11.43 15.65 -3.59
CA ARG A 208 -10.70 16.81 -3.09
C ARG A 208 -11.29 18.12 -3.61
N LEU A 209 -11.53 18.21 -4.92
CA LEU A 209 -12.06 19.41 -5.53
C LEU A 209 -13.47 19.71 -5.03
N VAL A 210 -14.38 18.71 -5.10
CA VAL A 210 -15.78 18.87 -4.66
C VAL A 210 -15.88 19.23 -3.18
N LEU A 211 -15.08 18.59 -2.32
CA LEU A 211 -15.03 18.95 -0.89
C LEU A 211 -14.48 20.37 -0.67
N SER A 212 -13.46 20.75 -1.42
CA SER A 212 -12.85 22.08 -1.29
C SER A 212 -13.81 23.19 -1.73
N GLU A 213 -14.55 22.97 -2.82
CA GLU A 213 -15.58 23.88 -3.30
C GLU A 213 -16.70 24.05 -2.27
N ASP A 214 -17.27 22.93 -1.80
CA ASP A 214 -18.35 22.92 -0.81
C ASP A 214 -17.93 23.56 0.53
N ILE A 215 -16.74 23.22 1.04
CA ILE A 215 -16.24 23.77 2.29
C ILE A 215 -15.98 25.29 2.15
N PHE A 216 -15.42 25.73 1.03
CA PHE A 216 -15.18 27.14 0.79
C PHE A 216 -16.48 27.95 0.65
N GLU A 217 -17.49 27.39 -0.03
CA GLU A 217 -18.82 28.03 -0.15
C GLU A 217 -19.50 28.19 1.22
N ASN A 218 -19.43 27.15 2.07
CA ASN A 218 -20.03 27.19 3.41
C ASN A 218 -19.18 27.97 4.44
N ASN A 219 -17.86 28.14 4.18
CA ASN A 219 -16.92 28.81 5.10
C ASN A 219 -16.03 29.81 4.34
N PRO A 220 -16.57 30.98 3.88
CA PRO A 220 -15.85 31.88 2.97
C PRO A 220 -14.62 32.56 3.57
N THR A 221 -14.40 32.48 4.87
CA THR A 221 -13.25 33.07 5.58
C THR A 221 -12.09 32.13 5.76
N ILE A 222 -12.21 30.85 5.30
CA ILE A 222 -11.15 29.87 5.38
C ILE A 222 -9.97 30.28 4.48
N ASN A 223 -8.75 30.20 5.01
CA ASN A 223 -7.56 30.41 4.19
C ASN A 223 -7.18 29.15 3.39
N GLN A 224 -6.37 29.34 2.36
CA GLN A 224 -5.97 28.27 1.43
C GLN A 224 -5.23 27.12 2.13
N GLU A 225 -4.32 27.43 3.04
CA GLU A 225 -3.53 26.41 3.75
C GLU A 225 -4.42 25.54 4.64
N THR A 226 -5.27 26.17 5.45
CA THR A 226 -6.24 25.47 6.31
C THR A 226 -7.19 24.60 5.50
N LEU A 227 -7.68 25.10 4.35
CA LEU A 227 -8.55 24.35 3.45
C LEU A 227 -7.85 23.08 2.93
N ASN A 228 -6.61 23.22 2.44
CA ASN A 228 -5.83 22.08 1.94
C ASN A 228 -5.60 21.02 3.03
N ILE A 229 -5.16 21.43 4.22
CA ILE A 229 -4.89 20.53 5.35
C ILE A 229 -6.19 19.84 5.80
N PHE A 230 -7.28 20.59 5.92
CA PHE A 230 -8.55 20.06 6.38
C PHE A 230 -9.12 19.01 5.41
N VAL A 231 -9.19 19.34 4.11
CA VAL A 231 -9.67 18.42 3.08
C VAL A 231 -8.82 17.17 3.01
N GLN A 232 -7.49 17.31 3.09
CA GLN A 232 -6.57 16.18 3.08
C GLN A 232 -6.81 15.24 4.28
N LYS A 233 -6.90 15.81 5.49
CA LYS A 233 -7.19 15.02 6.70
C LYS A 233 -8.55 14.33 6.63
N LEU A 234 -9.57 15.01 6.10
CA LEU A 234 -10.90 14.45 5.93
C LEU A 234 -10.88 13.21 5.00
N ILE A 235 -10.23 13.33 3.84
CA ILE A 235 -10.07 12.21 2.90
C ILE A 235 -9.28 11.07 3.55
N ASN A 236 -8.18 11.36 4.23
CA ASN A 236 -7.36 10.35 4.92
C ASN A 236 -8.18 9.59 5.97
N ARG A 237 -8.98 10.29 6.78
CA ARG A 237 -9.87 9.68 7.79
C ARG A 237 -10.91 8.74 7.15
N ILE A 238 -11.56 9.20 6.08
CA ILE A 238 -12.57 8.40 5.36
C ILE A 238 -11.93 7.15 4.74
N VAL A 239 -10.82 7.30 4.04
CA VAL A 239 -10.09 6.19 3.39
C VAL A 239 -9.56 5.22 4.43
N PHE A 240 -9.01 5.71 5.56
CA PHE A 240 -8.55 4.86 6.66
C PHE A 240 -9.67 3.98 7.22
N LEU A 241 -10.83 4.58 7.54
CA LEU A 241 -11.97 3.80 8.05
C LEU A 241 -12.45 2.78 7.04
N ARG A 242 -12.49 3.14 5.76
CA ARG A 242 -12.86 2.21 4.70
C ARG A 242 -11.88 1.04 4.56
N ILE A 243 -10.57 1.30 4.72
CA ILE A 243 -9.54 0.25 4.78
C ILE A 243 -9.75 -0.65 6.01
N CYS A 244 -10.05 -0.05 7.17
CA CYS A 244 -10.34 -0.80 8.40
C CYS A 244 -11.57 -1.70 8.25
N GLU A 245 -12.60 -1.27 7.52
CA GLU A 245 -13.76 -2.10 7.22
C GLU A 245 -13.39 -3.34 6.39
N ASP A 246 -12.63 -3.17 5.31
CA ASP A 246 -12.22 -4.29 4.45
C ASP A 246 -11.23 -5.24 5.13
N ARG A 247 -10.53 -4.75 6.18
CA ARG A 247 -9.62 -5.55 7.02
C ARG A 247 -10.28 -6.09 8.30
N GLU A 248 -11.60 -6.02 8.42
CA GLU A 248 -12.38 -6.51 9.58
C GLU A 248 -12.04 -5.83 10.92
N LEU A 249 -11.43 -4.65 10.89
CA LEU A 249 -11.14 -3.85 12.09
C LEU A 249 -12.31 -2.96 12.48
N GLU A 250 -13.18 -2.64 11.50
CA GLU A 250 -14.44 -1.94 11.64
C GLU A 250 -15.57 -2.74 10.98
N LYS A 251 -16.80 -2.42 11.36
CA LYS A 251 -17.98 -3.05 10.75
C LYS A 251 -18.07 -2.62 9.30
N TYR A 252 -18.18 -3.58 8.38
CA TYR A 252 -18.33 -3.32 6.95
C TYR A 252 -19.58 -2.47 6.66
N GLU A 253 -19.47 -1.56 5.69
CA GLU A 253 -20.50 -0.58 5.29
C GLU A 253 -20.89 0.42 6.40
N SER A 254 -20.04 0.67 7.40
CA SER A 254 -20.34 1.62 8.46
C SER A 254 -20.43 3.06 7.94
N LEU A 255 -19.55 3.45 7.01
CA LEU A 255 -19.58 4.78 6.37
C LEU A 255 -20.75 4.94 5.42
N LYS A 256 -21.16 3.88 4.71
CA LYS A 256 -22.28 3.91 3.75
C LYS A 256 -23.60 4.35 4.38
N ASN A 257 -23.78 4.08 5.67
CA ASN A 257 -24.98 4.37 6.42
C ASN A 257 -24.99 5.77 7.08
N ILE A 258 -23.93 6.55 6.91
CA ILE A 258 -23.84 7.91 7.45
C ILE A 258 -24.57 8.86 6.49
N GLY A 259 -25.55 9.59 7.02
CA GLY A 259 -26.36 10.54 6.26
C GLY A 259 -25.97 11.99 6.45
N THR A 260 -25.21 12.31 7.51
CA THR A 260 -24.91 13.71 7.88
C THR A 260 -23.48 13.89 8.35
N TYR A 261 -22.94 15.11 8.19
CA TYR A 261 -21.63 15.47 8.73
C TYR A 261 -21.57 15.38 10.28
N VAL A 262 -22.68 15.65 10.95
CA VAL A 262 -22.79 15.49 12.41
C VAL A 262 -22.59 14.02 12.84
N GLU A 263 -23.15 13.08 12.08
CA GLU A 263 -22.94 11.64 12.32
C GLU A 263 -21.49 11.26 12.05
N LEU A 264 -20.89 11.74 10.97
CA LEU A 264 -19.48 11.49 10.65
C LEU A 264 -18.54 11.99 11.76
N LYS A 265 -18.79 13.19 12.32
CA LYS A 265 -18.01 13.69 13.47
C LYS A 265 -18.10 12.76 14.69
N LYS A 266 -19.24 12.12 14.95
CA LYS A 266 -19.37 11.13 16.03
C LYS A 266 -18.55 9.88 15.74
N VAL A 267 -18.52 9.42 14.48
CA VAL A 267 -17.68 8.28 14.05
C VAL A 267 -16.21 8.63 14.23
N PHE A 268 -15.77 9.82 13.81
CA PHE A 268 -14.39 10.26 14.02
C PHE A 268 -14.02 10.37 15.49
N ALA A 269 -14.89 10.88 16.35
CA ALA A 269 -14.65 10.93 17.80
C ALA A 269 -14.56 9.52 18.44
N ALA A 270 -15.31 8.56 17.93
CA ALA A 270 -15.20 7.16 18.35
C ALA A 270 -13.89 6.53 17.85
N ALA A 271 -13.52 6.80 16.60
CA ALA A 271 -12.27 6.33 16.01
C ALA A 271 -11.05 6.95 16.71
N ASP A 272 -11.11 8.23 17.09
CA ASP A 272 -10.06 8.89 17.87
C ASP A 272 -9.82 8.18 19.21
N LYS A 273 -10.90 7.87 19.94
CA LYS A 273 -10.80 7.09 21.19
C LYS A 273 -10.21 5.69 20.99
N LYS A 274 -10.50 5.05 19.85
CA LYS A 274 -10.06 3.68 19.54
C LYS A 274 -8.61 3.65 19.06
N TYR A 275 -8.25 4.55 18.14
CA TYR A 275 -6.98 4.51 17.39
C TYR A 275 -5.90 5.43 17.95
N ASP A 276 -6.23 6.68 18.32
CA ASP A 276 -5.31 7.69 18.91
C ASP A 276 -3.98 7.89 18.16
N SER A 277 -4.09 8.12 16.87
CA SER A 277 -2.91 8.26 16.02
C SER A 277 -2.58 9.71 15.65
N GLY A 278 -3.34 10.69 16.16
CA GLY A 278 -3.36 12.06 15.64
C GLY A 278 -4.17 12.20 14.34
N LEU A 279 -4.48 11.08 13.65
CA LEU A 279 -5.24 11.10 12.39
C LEU A 279 -6.67 11.63 12.59
N PHE A 280 -7.32 11.27 13.69
CA PHE A 280 -8.70 11.67 14.00
C PHE A 280 -8.78 12.86 14.96
N GLU A 281 -7.63 13.36 15.44
CA GLU A 281 -7.59 14.54 16.29
C GLU A 281 -8.16 15.73 15.56
N LEU A 282 -9.14 16.40 16.20
CA LEU A 282 -9.74 17.61 15.64
C LEU A 282 -8.69 18.72 15.62
N ILE A 283 -8.55 19.40 14.50
CA ILE A 283 -7.72 20.61 14.43
C ILE A 283 -8.40 21.67 15.28
N ASP A 284 -7.66 22.41 16.09
CA ASP A 284 -8.18 23.52 16.88
C ASP A 284 -8.96 24.48 15.98
N GLY A 285 -10.28 24.60 16.23
CA GLY A 285 -11.17 25.44 15.42
C GLY A 285 -11.92 24.72 14.29
N GLU A 286 -11.86 23.39 14.16
CA GLU A 286 -12.66 22.59 13.19
C GLU A 286 -14.19 22.76 13.43
N GLN A 287 -14.71 23.94 13.14
CA GLN A 287 -16.15 24.22 13.09
C GLN A 287 -16.62 24.44 11.64
N PHE A 288 -15.89 23.86 10.68
CA PHE A 288 -16.26 23.99 9.27
C PHE A 288 -17.54 23.22 8.97
N GLU A 289 -18.41 23.85 8.18
CA GLU A 289 -19.62 23.25 7.68
C GLU A 289 -19.34 22.53 6.36
N ILE A 290 -19.89 21.33 6.21
CA ILE A 290 -19.83 20.52 4.98
C ILE A 290 -21.26 20.08 4.66
N SER A 291 -21.65 20.18 3.41
CA SER A 291 -22.96 19.73 2.94
C SER A 291 -23.09 18.21 3.04
N ASP A 292 -24.15 17.75 3.68
CA ASP A 292 -24.41 16.31 3.88
C ASP A 292 -24.46 15.54 2.55
N SER A 293 -25.00 16.15 1.49
CA SER A 293 -25.11 15.54 0.17
C SER A 293 -23.75 15.17 -0.45
N VAL A 294 -22.74 16.05 -0.28
CA VAL A 294 -21.39 15.82 -0.81
C VAL A 294 -20.76 14.62 -0.14
N LEU A 295 -20.88 14.51 1.18
CA LEU A 295 -20.35 13.35 1.91
C LEU A 295 -21.07 12.05 1.53
N VAL A 296 -22.40 12.06 1.44
CA VAL A 296 -23.19 10.90 1.07
C VAL A 296 -22.81 10.39 -0.33
N ASP A 297 -22.54 11.28 -1.28
CA ASP A 297 -22.16 10.88 -2.62
C ASP A 297 -20.74 10.28 -2.65
N ILE A 298 -19.77 10.84 -1.90
CA ILE A 298 -18.46 10.25 -1.73
C ILE A 298 -18.55 8.86 -1.08
N PHE A 299 -19.39 8.70 -0.05
CA PHE A 299 -19.56 7.39 0.60
C PHE A 299 -20.15 6.35 -0.34
N LYS A 300 -21.12 6.70 -1.19
CA LYS A 300 -21.66 5.77 -2.20
C LYS A 300 -20.58 5.27 -3.15
N GLU A 301 -19.65 6.15 -3.54
CA GLU A 301 -18.55 5.80 -4.45
C GLU A 301 -17.46 4.89 -3.82
N LEU A 302 -17.44 4.74 -2.49
CA LEU A 302 -16.52 3.84 -1.79
C LEU A 302 -16.96 2.37 -1.78
N TYR A 303 -18.21 2.08 -2.14
CA TYR A 303 -18.77 0.74 -2.01
C TYR A 303 -19.36 0.23 -3.31
N TYR A 304 -19.41 -1.09 -3.39
CA TYR A 304 -20.11 -1.79 -4.43
C TYR A 304 -21.64 -1.47 -4.40
N PRO A 305 -22.36 -1.31 -5.55
CA PRO A 305 -21.88 -1.53 -6.92
C PRO A 305 -21.19 -0.33 -7.58
N ASN A 306 -21.12 0.85 -6.95
CA ASN A 306 -20.60 2.06 -7.59
C ASN A 306 -19.08 1.97 -7.78
N SER A 307 -18.38 1.25 -6.90
CA SER A 307 -16.95 0.95 -7.06
C SER A 307 -16.65 -0.53 -6.85
N CYS A 308 -15.47 -0.96 -7.32
CA CYS A 308 -14.96 -2.32 -7.18
C CYS A 308 -13.87 -2.43 -6.11
N TYR A 309 -13.73 -1.42 -5.23
CA TYR A 309 -12.65 -1.38 -4.25
C TYR A 309 -12.69 -2.58 -3.30
N GLU A 310 -11.47 -3.07 -3.03
CA GLU A 310 -11.19 -4.13 -2.07
C GLU A 310 -9.86 -3.81 -1.38
N PHE A 311 -9.92 -2.91 -0.40
CA PHE A 311 -8.72 -2.38 0.25
C PHE A 311 -7.99 -3.40 1.14
N SER A 312 -8.57 -4.58 1.37
CA SER A 312 -7.85 -5.67 2.04
C SER A 312 -6.67 -6.20 1.21
N ILE A 313 -6.72 -6.02 -0.12
CA ILE A 313 -5.73 -6.48 -1.10
C ILE A 313 -4.73 -5.38 -1.45
N VAL A 314 -5.14 -4.10 -1.33
CA VAL A 314 -4.30 -2.97 -1.75
C VAL A 314 -3.07 -2.85 -0.88
N ASP A 315 -1.88 -2.90 -1.49
CA ASP A 315 -0.59 -2.69 -0.79
C ASP A 315 -0.51 -1.23 -0.29
N PRO A 316 -0.17 -0.99 0.99
CA PRO A 316 0.05 0.35 1.53
C PRO A 316 1.01 1.21 0.72
N PHE A 317 1.99 0.60 0.06
CA PHE A 317 2.92 1.29 -0.83
C PHE A 317 2.22 1.92 -2.04
N ILE A 318 1.25 1.21 -2.65
CA ILE A 318 0.44 1.74 -3.76
C ILE A 318 -0.35 2.97 -3.29
N ILE A 319 -0.92 2.90 -2.08
CA ILE A 319 -1.62 4.04 -1.49
C ILE A 319 -0.67 5.23 -1.33
N GLY A 320 0.53 5.01 -0.78
CA GLY A 320 1.55 6.04 -0.68
C GLY A 320 1.89 6.69 -2.02
N GLN A 321 2.08 5.89 -3.06
CA GLN A 321 2.35 6.38 -4.42
C GLN A 321 1.20 7.21 -5.00
N ILE A 322 -0.04 6.78 -4.80
CA ILE A 322 -1.23 7.53 -5.25
C ILE A 322 -1.28 8.89 -4.58
N TYR A 323 -1.02 8.94 -3.28
CA TYR A 323 -0.99 10.20 -2.54
C TYR A 323 0.19 11.09 -2.93
N GLU A 324 1.35 10.54 -3.29
CA GLU A 324 2.49 11.31 -3.81
C GLU A 324 2.12 12.04 -5.10
N LEU A 325 1.49 11.34 -6.06
CA LEU A 325 0.97 11.95 -7.28
C LEU A 325 -0.18 12.95 -7.02
N PHE A 326 -0.96 12.70 -5.98
CA PHE A 326 -2.01 13.62 -5.54
C PHE A 326 -1.45 14.92 -4.97
N LEU A 327 -0.32 14.87 -4.28
CA LEU A 327 0.37 16.03 -3.70
C LEU A 327 1.08 16.90 -4.75
N GLU A 328 1.17 16.48 -6.02
CA GLU A 328 1.66 17.35 -7.10
C GLU A 328 0.80 18.58 -7.34
N GLU A 329 -0.47 18.50 -6.96
CA GLU A 329 -1.44 19.60 -7.09
C GLU A 329 -1.79 20.18 -5.71
N GLU A 330 -2.15 21.43 -5.67
CA GLU A 330 -2.73 22.09 -4.49
C GLU A 330 -4.06 22.76 -4.86
N ILE A 331 -4.88 22.96 -3.84
CA ILE A 331 -6.11 23.74 -3.97
C ILE A 331 -5.77 25.21 -3.80
N VAL A 332 -6.11 25.99 -4.80
CA VAL A 332 -5.87 27.44 -4.83
C VAL A 332 -7.21 28.18 -4.80
N ILE A 333 -7.33 29.14 -3.89
CA ILE A 333 -8.49 30.02 -3.82
C ILE A 333 -8.25 31.20 -4.75
N LYS A 334 -9.08 31.34 -5.78
CA LYS A 334 -9.04 32.46 -6.74
C LYS A 334 -10.33 33.26 -6.65
N GLU A 335 -10.25 34.45 -6.07
CA GLU A 335 -11.39 35.36 -5.85
C GLU A 335 -12.53 34.65 -5.07
N LYS A 336 -13.50 34.04 -5.78
CA LYS A 336 -14.65 33.36 -5.20
C LYS A 336 -14.76 31.89 -5.64
N THR A 337 -13.72 31.34 -6.25
CA THR A 337 -13.69 29.98 -6.78
C THR A 337 -12.49 29.22 -6.24
N VAL A 338 -12.61 27.92 -6.22
CA VAL A 338 -11.56 26.99 -5.83
C VAL A 338 -11.13 26.22 -7.05
N VAL A 339 -9.84 26.10 -7.28
CA VAL A 339 -9.27 25.34 -8.41
C VAL A 339 -8.10 24.49 -7.94
N ALA A 340 -7.89 23.35 -8.60
CA ALA A 340 -6.69 22.54 -8.40
C ALA A 340 -5.61 22.98 -9.39
N GLU A 341 -4.43 23.34 -8.90
CA GLU A 341 -3.28 23.74 -9.72
C GLU A 341 -2.05 22.93 -9.32
N ARG A 342 -1.15 22.72 -10.29
CA ARG A 342 0.14 22.10 -9.97
C ARG A 342 0.99 23.06 -9.14
N LYS A 343 1.65 22.50 -8.12
CA LYS A 343 2.58 23.26 -7.30
C LYS A 343 3.71 23.84 -8.17
N PRO A 344 4.10 25.11 -7.97
CA PRO A 344 5.16 25.76 -8.76
C PRO A 344 6.47 24.97 -8.73
N GLU A 345 6.87 24.42 -7.58
CA GLU A 345 8.10 23.66 -7.39
C GLU A 345 8.13 22.38 -8.25
N ILE A 346 6.96 21.79 -8.50
CA ILE A 346 6.82 20.59 -9.33
C ILE A 346 6.85 20.92 -10.82
N VAL A 347 6.27 22.06 -11.20
CA VAL A 347 6.34 22.54 -12.59
C VAL A 347 7.79 22.78 -12.99
N ASP A 348 8.58 23.35 -12.10
CA ASP A 348 9.96 23.78 -12.38
C ASP A 348 10.98 22.63 -12.24
N SER A 349 10.72 21.63 -11.40
CA SER A 349 11.55 20.42 -11.26
C SER A 349 11.30 19.35 -12.31
N GLN A 350 10.36 19.54 -13.23
CA GLN A 350 9.87 18.56 -14.22
C GLN A 350 9.16 17.33 -13.61
N GLY A 351 8.58 17.47 -12.43
CA GLY A 351 7.76 16.45 -11.75
C GLY A 351 8.45 15.77 -10.57
N VAL A 352 7.64 15.20 -9.70
CA VAL A 352 8.10 14.30 -8.63
C VAL A 352 8.48 12.96 -9.28
N VAL A 353 9.69 12.49 -9.01
CA VAL A 353 10.11 11.14 -9.46
C VAL A 353 9.69 10.14 -8.41
N ASN A 354 8.54 9.52 -8.63
CA ASN A 354 8.08 8.44 -7.78
C ASN A 354 9.05 7.25 -7.86
N THR A 355 9.58 6.81 -6.73
CA THR A 355 10.51 5.68 -6.66
C THR A 355 9.74 4.36 -6.70
N PRO A 356 9.93 3.50 -7.72
CA PRO A 356 9.30 2.18 -7.76
C PRO A 356 9.67 1.35 -6.52
N LYS A 357 8.72 0.53 -6.03
CA LYS A 357 8.90 -0.29 -4.82
C LYS A 357 10.16 -1.14 -4.86
N ASN A 358 10.40 -1.83 -5.97
CA ASN A 358 11.58 -2.68 -6.13
C ASN A 358 12.92 -1.92 -6.03
N VAL A 359 12.95 -0.66 -6.47
CA VAL A 359 14.14 0.20 -6.36
C VAL A 359 14.33 0.63 -4.90
N ALA A 360 13.28 1.07 -4.23
CA ALA A 360 13.31 1.41 -2.81
C ALA A 360 13.78 0.22 -1.96
N ASP A 361 13.23 -0.97 -2.21
CA ASP A 361 13.59 -2.21 -1.53
C ASP A 361 15.08 -2.57 -1.71
N ILE A 362 15.63 -2.44 -2.93
CA ILE A 362 17.05 -2.69 -3.20
C ILE A 362 17.95 -1.71 -2.43
N ILE A 363 17.62 -0.43 -2.46
CA ILE A 363 18.38 0.63 -1.77
C ILE A 363 18.35 0.37 -0.26
N VAL A 364 17.15 0.18 0.30
CA VAL A 364 16.97 -0.10 1.73
C VAL A 364 17.71 -1.36 2.15
N LYS A 365 17.55 -2.46 1.43
CA LYS A 365 18.22 -3.73 1.71
C LYS A 365 19.73 -3.58 1.66
N THR A 366 20.28 -2.88 0.68
CA THR A 366 21.71 -2.66 0.54
C THR A 366 22.26 -1.83 1.70
N THR A 367 21.53 -0.79 2.11
CA THR A 367 21.92 0.13 3.19
C THR A 367 21.82 -0.54 4.57
N LEU A 368 20.74 -1.30 4.83
CA LEU A 368 20.45 -1.82 6.16
C LEU A 368 21.05 -3.21 6.45
N ASN A 369 21.34 -4.04 5.45
CA ASN A 369 21.96 -5.35 5.67
C ASN A 369 23.20 -5.34 6.58
N PRO A 370 24.14 -4.38 6.48
CA PRO A 370 25.32 -4.33 7.35
C PRO A 370 24.98 -4.05 8.83
N LEU A 371 23.85 -3.42 9.11
CA LEU A 371 23.37 -3.13 10.47
C LEU A 371 22.60 -4.32 11.06
N PHE A 372 21.75 -4.95 10.27
CA PHE A 372 20.84 -6.01 10.71
C PHE A 372 21.44 -7.41 10.50
N THR A 373 22.68 -7.64 10.94
CA THR A 373 23.33 -8.97 10.95
C THR A 373 22.95 -9.73 12.24
N ASN A 374 22.99 -11.05 12.19
CA ASN A 374 22.62 -11.88 13.35
C ASN A 374 23.48 -11.60 14.59
N GLU A 375 24.76 -11.26 14.40
CA GLU A 375 25.70 -10.92 15.48
C GLU A 375 25.29 -9.64 16.22
N LYS A 376 24.60 -8.73 15.54
CA LYS A 376 24.13 -7.44 16.08
C LYS A 376 22.68 -7.47 16.52
N PHE A 377 22.07 -8.64 16.66
CA PHE A 377 20.64 -8.77 16.98
C PHE A 377 20.20 -7.96 18.21
N THR A 378 21.00 -7.92 19.25
CA THR A 378 20.72 -7.16 20.49
C THR A 378 20.69 -5.65 20.29
N GLU A 379 21.25 -5.15 19.20
CA GLU A 379 21.33 -3.72 18.86
C GLU A 379 20.14 -3.27 17.98
N TRP A 380 19.48 -4.20 17.26
CA TRP A 380 18.46 -3.88 16.26
C TRP A 380 17.35 -2.95 16.75
N GLY A 381 16.89 -3.16 17.98
CA GLY A 381 15.85 -2.32 18.59
C GLY A 381 16.29 -0.89 18.92
N ASN A 382 17.59 -0.58 18.81
CA ASN A 382 18.15 0.75 19.08
C ASN A 382 18.50 1.51 17.79
N TYR A 383 18.62 0.83 16.64
CA TYR A 383 18.93 1.48 15.38
C TYR A 383 17.81 2.43 14.94
N ARG A 384 18.19 3.60 14.48
CA ARG A 384 17.28 4.63 13.97
C ARG A 384 17.59 4.90 12.52
N ILE A 385 16.59 4.67 11.69
CA ILE A 385 16.65 4.84 10.24
C ILE A 385 15.84 6.08 9.90
N VAL A 386 16.44 7.01 9.18
CA VAL A 386 15.79 8.27 8.83
C VAL A 386 15.77 8.49 7.33
N ASP A 387 14.65 9.04 6.86
CA ASP A 387 14.55 9.68 5.56
C ASP A 387 14.40 11.19 5.77
N ILE A 388 15.34 11.97 5.23
CA ILE A 388 15.42 13.41 5.44
C ILE A 388 14.56 14.23 4.46
N CYS A 389 13.90 13.56 3.53
CA CYS A 389 12.98 14.12 2.52
C CYS A 389 11.94 13.05 2.17
N CYS A 390 11.19 12.62 3.18
CA CYS A 390 10.47 11.35 3.15
C CYS A 390 9.26 11.31 2.21
N GLY A 391 8.78 12.45 1.73
CA GLY A 391 7.61 12.51 0.86
C GLY A 391 6.42 11.77 1.49
N SER A 392 5.78 10.91 0.71
CA SER A 392 4.69 10.00 1.14
C SER A 392 5.14 8.84 2.02
N GLY A 393 6.45 8.71 2.33
CA GLY A 393 7.00 7.67 3.21
C GLY A 393 7.40 6.36 2.52
N ASN A 394 7.57 6.33 1.22
CA ASN A 394 7.89 5.10 0.46
C ASN A 394 9.15 4.38 0.95
N PHE A 395 10.25 5.13 1.19
CA PHE A 395 11.47 4.54 1.76
C PHE A 395 11.30 4.11 3.22
N LEU A 396 10.49 4.84 3.98
CA LEU A 396 10.17 4.48 5.37
C LEU A 396 9.34 3.19 5.43
N LEU A 397 8.38 3.02 4.51
CA LEU A 397 7.61 1.77 4.37
C LEU A 397 8.52 0.60 4.03
N ALA A 398 9.44 0.77 3.06
CA ALA A 398 10.40 -0.26 2.68
C ALA A 398 11.36 -0.60 3.84
N ALA A 399 11.85 0.39 4.58
CA ALA A 399 12.70 0.17 5.75
C ALA A 399 11.95 -0.54 6.87
N TYR A 400 10.71 -0.16 7.14
CA TYR A 400 9.86 -0.80 8.14
C TYR A 400 9.57 -2.26 7.79
N GLU A 401 9.20 -2.54 6.54
CA GLU A 401 9.00 -3.90 6.04
C GLU A 401 10.28 -4.75 6.11
N PHE A 402 11.42 -4.19 5.72
CA PHE A 402 12.72 -4.85 5.83
C PHE A 402 13.02 -5.26 7.26
N ILE A 403 12.84 -4.37 8.24
CA ILE A 403 13.13 -4.66 9.65
C ILE A 403 12.20 -5.74 10.19
N ILE A 404 10.89 -5.66 9.92
CA ILE A 404 9.91 -6.69 10.30
C ILE A 404 10.37 -8.06 9.78
N ASN A 405 10.70 -8.15 8.50
CA ASN A 405 11.10 -9.38 7.84
C ASN A 405 12.39 -9.96 8.43
N ARG A 406 13.38 -9.09 8.76
CA ARG A 406 14.62 -9.52 9.42
C ARG A 406 14.39 -10.11 10.81
N TYR A 407 13.47 -9.54 11.61
CA TYR A 407 13.08 -10.11 12.90
C TYR A 407 12.42 -11.47 12.74
N VAL A 408 11.50 -11.64 11.78
CA VAL A 408 10.85 -12.95 11.50
C VAL A 408 11.90 -13.98 11.11
N GLU A 409 12.78 -13.66 10.15
CA GLU A 409 13.86 -14.56 9.70
C GLU A 409 14.78 -14.98 10.86
N TYR A 410 15.17 -14.03 11.70
CA TYR A 410 16.04 -14.31 12.84
C TYR A 410 15.40 -15.29 13.82
N TYR A 411 14.17 -15.02 14.25
CA TYR A 411 13.49 -15.86 15.22
C TYR A 411 13.16 -17.25 14.65
N MET A 412 12.73 -17.34 13.39
CA MET A 412 12.48 -18.62 12.74
C MET A 412 13.72 -19.51 12.70
N LYS A 413 14.90 -18.91 12.52
CA LYS A 413 16.16 -19.65 12.39
C LYS A 413 16.82 -19.96 13.75
N ASN A 414 16.73 -19.08 14.72
CA ASN A 414 17.56 -19.14 15.92
C ASN A 414 16.78 -19.39 17.22
N ASP A 415 15.50 -18.99 17.32
CA ASP A 415 14.76 -19.02 18.60
C ASP A 415 13.23 -19.06 18.42
N LEU A 416 12.75 -19.95 17.56
CA LEU A 416 11.33 -20.01 17.17
C LEU A 416 10.40 -20.30 18.37
N GLU A 417 10.74 -21.32 19.19
CA GLU A 417 9.86 -21.74 20.29
C GLU A 417 9.73 -20.65 21.35
N THR A 418 10.85 -20.02 21.74
CA THR A 418 10.83 -18.94 22.73
C THR A 418 10.09 -17.71 22.18
N ALA A 419 10.25 -17.40 20.89
CA ALA A 419 9.56 -16.29 20.27
C ALA A 419 8.04 -16.49 20.27
N ILE A 420 7.55 -17.71 20.04
CA ILE A 420 6.12 -18.04 20.13
C ILE A 420 5.64 -17.95 21.59
N GLN A 421 6.37 -18.55 22.53
CA GLN A 421 6.00 -18.54 23.96
C GLN A 421 5.92 -17.12 24.52
N ARG A 422 6.79 -16.22 24.08
CA ARG A 422 6.79 -14.80 24.48
C ARG A 422 5.82 -13.92 23.70
N GLY A 423 5.07 -14.49 22.74
CA GLY A 423 4.15 -13.72 21.91
C GLY A 423 4.84 -12.72 20.96
N ILE A 424 6.13 -12.93 20.65
CA ILE A 424 6.87 -12.13 19.68
C ILE A 424 6.47 -12.52 18.27
N LEU A 425 6.42 -13.84 18.01
CA LEU A 425 5.90 -14.41 16.78
C LEU A 425 4.51 -15.00 17.03
N ILE A 426 3.61 -14.78 16.11
CA ILE A 426 2.27 -15.35 16.08
C ILE A 426 2.16 -16.29 14.88
N ARG A 427 1.51 -17.43 15.09
CA ARG A 427 1.22 -18.40 14.05
C ARG A 427 -0.16 -18.08 13.46
N ASP A 428 -0.22 -17.89 12.16
CA ASP A 428 -1.49 -17.72 11.46
C ASP A 428 -2.20 -19.05 11.18
N THR A 429 -3.42 -18.98 10.65
CA THR A 429 -4.24 -20.16 10.30
C THR A 429 -3.62 -21.03 9.20
N ALA A 430 -2.76 -20.45 8.36
CA ALA A 430 -2.03 -21.14 7.29
C ALA A 430 -0.65 -21.68 7.74
N ASN A 431 -0.40 -21.71 9.05
CA ASN A 431 0.85 -22.18 9.64
C ASN A 431 2.08 -21.32 9.34
N ASN A 432 1.88 -20.04 8.98
CA ASN A 432 2.95 -19.08 8.79
C ASN A 432 3.25 -18.35 10.09
N PHE A 433 4.45 -17.77 10.19
CA PHE A 433 4.86 -16.96 11.33
C PHE A 433 4.96 -15.49 10.93
N LYS A 434 4.35 -14.62 11.75
CA LYS A 434 4.41 -13.16 11.62
C LYS A 434 4.79 -12.54 12.95
N LEU A 435 5.35 -11.33 12.93
CA LEU A 435 5.54 -10.56 14.15
C LEU A 435 4.19 -10.16 14.75
N SER A 436 4.12 -10.19 16.08
CA SER A 436 2.96 -9.68 16.81
C SER A 436 2.76 -8.18 16.55
N TYR A 437 1.53 -7.72 16.70
CA TYR A 437 1.19 -6.30 16.61
C TYR A 437 2.09 -5.42 17.50
N GLU A 438 2.34 -5.86 18.74
CA GLU A 438 3.19 -5.15 19.70
C GLU A 438 4.63 -4.96 19.19
N GLN A 439 5.20 -6.00 18.61
CA GLN A 439 6.56 -5.93 18.04
C GLN A 439 6.62 -5.00 16.81
N LYS A 440 5.65 -5.11 15.91
CA LYS A 440 5.55 -4.21 14.76
C LYS A 440 5.43 -2.76 15.22
N ARG A 441 4.56 -2.47 16.18
CA ARG A 441 4.38 -1.13 16.75
C ARG A 441 5.68 -0.60 17.39
N THR A 442 6.39 -1.45 18.10
CA THR A 442 7.67 -1.09 18.74
C THR A 442 8.73 -0.74 17.70
N ILE A 443 8.85 -1.51 16.63
CA ILE A 443 9.78 -1.24 15.52
C ILE A 443 9.43 0.10 14.87
N LEU A 444 8.15 0.34 14.58
CA LEU A 444 7.70 1.58 13.96
C LEU A 444 8.11 2.81 14.79
N GLN A 445 7.86 2.79 16.10
CA GLN A 445 8.16 3.91 16.99
C GLN A 445 9.66 4.12 17.27
N LYS A 446 10.45 3.04 17.29
CA LYS A 446 11.87 3.11 17.65
C LYS A 446 12.80 3.27 16.46
N ASN A 447 12.51 2.59 15.36
CA ASN A 447 13.45 2.47 14.27
C ASN A 447 13.16 3.41 13.09
N ILE A 448 11.91 3.87 12.89
CA ILE A 448 11.49 4.62 11.69
C ILE A 448 11.32 6.10 12.00
N TRP A 449 12.03 6.95 11.23
CA TRP A 449 12.08 8.39 11.42
C TRP A 449 12.07 9.11 10.08
N GLY A 450 11.45 10.28 9.99
CA GLY A 450 11.35 11.02 8.73
C GLY A 450 11.21 12.51 8.92
N VAL A 451 11.63 13.27 7.91
CA VAL A 451 11.41 14.72 7.82
C VAL A 451 10.97 15.05 6.40
N ASP A 452 10.01 15.94 6.25
CA ASP A 452 9.67 16.54 4.97
C ASP A 452 9.24 17.99 5.13
N ILE A 453 9.53 18.79 4.11
CA ILE A 453 9.17 20.21 4.10
C ILE A 453 7.66 20.41 3.86
N ASP A 454 7.01 19.49 3.17
CA ASP A 454 5.57 19.53 2.90
C ASP A 454 4.78 18.85 4.02
N ILE A 455 4.00 19.62 4.75
CA ILE A 455 3.14 19.12 5.85
C ILE A 455 2.14 18.07 5.36
N LEU A 456 1.64 18.20 4.14
CA LEU A 456 0.70 17.24 3.57
C LEU A 456 1.40 15.90 3.27
N ALA A 457 2.66 15.93 2.83
CA ALA A 457 3.48 14.74 2.65
C ALA A 457 3.75 14.03 3.99
N VAL A 458 4.07 14.79 5.04
CA VAL A 458 4.22 14.26 6.41
C VAL A 458 2.97 13.52 6.87
N GLU A 459 1.79 14.11 6.68
CA GLU A 459 0.52 13.46 7.06
C GLU A 459 0.26 12.18 6.25
N VAL A 460 0.63 12.15 4.97
CA VAL A 460 0.54 10.95 4.13
C VAL A 460 1.54 9.88 4.57
N ALA A 461 2.77 10.25 4.90
CA ALA A 461 3.78 9.30 5.41
C ALA A 461 3.32 8.63 6.71
N LYS A 462 2.81 9.42 7.66
CA LYS A 462 2.20 8.89 8.89
C LYS A 462 1.05 7.93 8.58
N PHE A 463 0.14 8.35 7.71
CA PHE A 463 -1.01 7.56 7.28
C PHE A 463 -0.60 6.22 6.67
N SER A 464 0.34 6.22 5.72
CA SER A 464 0.83 5.02 5.05
C SER A 464 1.51 4.04 6.03
N LEU A 465 2.31 4.56 6.96
CA LEU A 465 2.95 3.77 8.01
C LEU A 465 1.94 3.15 8.99
N LEU A 466 0.88 3.87 9.34
CA LEU A 466 -0.18 3.34 10.20
C LEU A 466 -0.99 2.24 9.49
N ILE A 467 -1.27 2.40 8.19
CA ILE A 467 -1.91 1.34 7.39
C ILE A 467 -1.01 0.09 7.34
N LYS A 468 0.32 0.27 7.18
CA LYS A 468 1.28 -0.84 7.19
C LYS A 468 1.34 -1.54 8.55
N LEU A 469 1.25 -0.80 9.64
CA LEU A 469 1.22 -1.36 11.00
C LEU A 469 0.03 -2.31 11.23
N ILE A 470 -1.16 -1.92 10.78
CA ILE A 470 -2.38 -2.75 10.94
C ILE A 470 -2.49 -3.89 9.93
N GLU A 471 -1.64 -3.90 8.89
CA GLU A 471 -1.60 -4.98 7.91
C GLU A 471 -1.33 -6.32 8.59
N GLU A 472 -2.08 -7.36 8.22
CA GLU A 472 -2.00 -8.70 8.81
C GLU A 472 -2.26 -8.78 10.34
N SER A 473 -2.75 -7.72 10.97
CA SER A 473 -3.10 -7.72 12.40
C SER A 473 -4.61 -7.90 12.58
N SER A 474 -5.01 -8.79 13.49
CA SER A 474 -6.42 -8.98 13.82
C SER A 474 -6.89 -7.95 14.86
N LEU A 475 -8.20 -7.65 14.87
CA LEU A 475 -8.80 -6.79 15.88
C LEU A 475 -8.54 -7.36 17.30
N TYR A 476 -8.68 -8.67 17.46
CA TYR A 476 -8.42 -9.36 18.74
C TYR A 476 -6.99 -9.13 19.25
N GLU A 477 -5.99 -9.23 18.38
CA GLU A 477 -4.57 -8.99 18.69
C GLU A 477 -4.36 -7.56 19.23
N MET A 478 -4.96 -6.57 18.54
CA MET A 478 -4.86 -5.17 18.91
C MET A 478 -5.61 -4.84 20.20
N GLU A 479 -6.80 -5.40 20.43
CA GLU A 479 -7.55 -5.23 21.67
C GLU A 479 -6.84 -5.86 22.87
N CYS A 480 -6.23 -7.03 22.70
CA CYS A 480 -5.40 -7.64 23.73
C CYS A 480 -4.20 -6.74 24.09
N PHE A 481 -3.55 -6.16 23.09
CA PHE A 481 -2.45 -5.21 23.29
C PHE A 481 -2.91 -3.99 24.11
N VAL A 482 -4.03 -3.36 23.74
CA VAL A 482 -4.60 -2.21 24.46
C VAL A 482 -4.92 -2.56 25.92
N LYS A 483 -5.55 -3.72 26.14
CA LYS A 483 -5.90 -4.20 27.49
C LYS A 483 -4.67 -4.43 28.37
N ASN A 484 -3.61 -4.98 27.78
CA ASN A 484 -2.39 -5.32 28.54
C ASN A 484 -1.52 -4.09 28.83
N ASN A 485 -1.50 -3.10 27.94
CA ASN A 485 -0.58 -1.98 28.01
C ASN A 485 -1.24 -0.65 28.41
N GLY A 486 -2.57 -0.58 28.50
CA GLY A 486 -3.32 0.64 28.88
C GLY A 486 -3.17 1.79 27.87
N CYS A 487 -2.77 1.50 26.63
CA CYS A 487 -2.57 2.47 25.55
C CYS A 487 -3.56 2.23 24.43
N ARG A 488 -3.67 3.18 23.50
CA ARG A 488 -4.58 3.07 22.34
C ARG A 488 -3.98 2.21 21.22
N ILE A 489 -4.82 1.80 20.28
CA ILE A 489 -4.42 0.88 19.19
C ILE A 489 -3.25 1.43 18.41
N LEU A 490 -3.36 2.61 17.79
CA LEU A 490 -2.29 3.17 17.00
C LEU A 490 -1.36 4.08 17.83
N PRO A 491 -0.07 4.14 17.48
CA PRO A 491 0.84 5.12 18.06
C PRO A 491 0.67 6.49 17.40
N SER A 492 0.88 7.59 18.13
CA SER A 492 1.23 8.85 17.47
C SER A 492 2.62 8.72 16.85
N LEU A 493 2.77 9.24 15.64
CA LEU A 493 4.04 9.33 14.91
C LEU A 493 4.60 10.76 14.88
N ASP A 494 4.03 11.71 15.61
CA ASP A 494 4.43 13.12 15.61
C ASP A 494 5.87 13.33 16.10
N ASN A 495 6.36 12.44 16.94
CA ASN A 495 7.76 12.44 17.38
C ASN A 495 8.72 11.79 16.38
N ASN A 496 8.20 11.06 15.41
CA ASN A 496 8.98 10.27 14.46
C ASN A 496 9.04 10.93 13.08
N ILE A 497 7.90 11.43 12.59
CA ILE A 497 7.77 12.03 11.26
C ILE A 497 7.45 13.50 11.44
N LYS A 498 8.35 14.35 11.02
CA LYS A 498 8.36 15.78 11.33
C LYS A 498 8.25 16.64 10.08
N ASN A 499 7.58 17.79 10.21
CA ASN A 499 7.57 18.80 9.17
C ASN A 499 8.71 19.80 9.37
N GLY A 500 9.47 20.07 8.31
CA GLY A 500 10.52 21.08 8.33
C GLY A 500 11.55 20.92 7.19
N ASN A 501 12.33 21.94 6.97
CA ASN A 501 13.43 21.94 6.02
C ASN A 501 14.66 21.26 6.63
N SER A 502 14.91 20.01 6.29
CA SER A 502 15.99 19.19 6.83
C SER A 502 17.41 19.74 6.60
N LEU A 503 17.58 20.69 5.71
CA LEU A 503 18.85 21.29 5.35
C LEU A 503 19.11 22.64 6.03
N VAL A 504 18.06 23.29 6.58
CA VAL A 504 18.13 24.63 7.13
C VAL A 504 17.89 24.60 8.63
N ASP A 505 18.90 24.99 9.40
CA ASP A 505 18.84 25.10 10.86
C ASP A 505 18.89 26.58 11.34
N GLU A 506 18.92 26.79 12.65
CA GLU A 506 18.95 28.12 13.26
C GLU A 506 20.15 28.98 12.81
N LYS A 507 21.23 28.40 12.29
CA LYS A 507 22.36 29.17 11.76
C LYS A 507 21.97 29.97 10.53
N TYR A 508 20.97 29.50 9.79
CA TYR A 508 20.44 30.24 8.65
C TYR A 508 19.82 31.57 9.06
N MET A 509 19.17 31.63 10.23
CA MET A 509 18.65 32.90 10.77
C MET A 509 19.78 33.89 11.11
N GLN A 510 20.94 33.37 11.55
CA GLN A 510 22.11 34.22 11.81
C GLN A 510 22.75 34.70 10.50
N TYR A 511 22.68 33.89 9.46
CA TYR A 511 23.19 34.23 8.13
C TYR A 511 22.30 35.25 7.43
N ASN A 512 20.98 35.11 7.54
CA ASN A 512 19.98 35.99 6.92
C ASN A 512 19.20 36.73 8.01
N GLN A 513 19.70 37.91 8.39
CA GLN A 513 19.09 38.72 9.47
C GLN A 513 17.73 39.30 9.10
N ASP A 514 17.42 39.45 7.81
CA ASP A 514 16.11 39.93 7.33
C ASP A 514 14.97 38.98 7.77
N LEU A 515 15.26 37.72 8.00
CA LEU A 515 14.31 36.73 8.53
C LEU A 515 13.80 37.06 9.94
N LEU A 516 14.60 37.74 10.74
CA LEU A 516 14.19 38.13 12.11
C LEU A 516 13.07 39.18 12.11
N GLU A 517 12.92 39.89 11.00
CA GLU A 517 11.94 40.97 10.83
C GLU A 517 10.69 40.50 10.07
N ASP A 518 10.72 39.31 9.45
CA ASP A 518 9.62 38.76 8.64
C ASP A 518 9.19 37.35 9.11
N PRO A 519 8.21 37.26 10.04
CA PRO A 519 7.68 35.99 10.53
C PRO A 519 7.08 35.10 9.44
N GLU A 520 6.48 35.67 8.38
CA GLU A 520 5.87 34.91 7.30
C GLU A 520 6.95 34.19 6.48
N LEU A 521 8.11 34.83 6.31
CA LEU A 521 9.25 34.20 5.62
C LEU A 521 9.87 33.08 6.45
N VAL A 522 9.95 33.24 7.78
CA VAL A 522 10.40 32.15 8.69
C VAL A 522 9.49 30.93 8.59
N GLU A 523 8.18 31.16 8.60
CA GLU A 523 7.19 30.09 8.47
C GLU A 523 7.29 29.39 7.10
N LYS A 524 7.54 30.13 6.02
CA LYS A 524 7.72 29.59 4.68
C LYS A 524 8.99 28.73 4.54
N ILE A 525 10.08 29.10 5.19
CA ILE A 525 11.36 28.36 5.14
C ILE A 525 11.31 27.10 5.99
N LYS A 526 10.47 27.03 7.02
CA LYS A 526 10.27 25.88 7.91
C LYS A 526 11.59 25.35 8.52
N ILE A 527 12.33 26.25 9.17
CA ILE A 527 13.62 25.94 9.82
C ILE A 527 13.49 24.71 10.71
N PHE A 528 14.45 23.77 10.59
CA PHE A 528 14.44 22.50 11.29
C PHE A 528 15.70 22.28 12.12
N ASN A 529 15.57 22.23 13.44
CA ASN A 529 16.67 21.95 14.33
C ASN A 529 16.67 20.47 14.73
N TRP A 530 17.60 19.70 14.17
CA TRP A 530 17.74 18.26 14.41
C TRP A 530 17.94 17.89 15.88
N GLU A 531 18.64 18.73 16.67
CA GLU A 531 18.91 18.45 18.07
C GLU A 531 17.67 18.63 18.94
N THR A 532 16.91 19.70 18.72
CA THR A 532 15.71 19.97 19.49
C THR A 532 14.55 19.09 19.04
N GLU A 533 14.32 18.96 17.72
CA GLU A 533 13.21 18.21 17.15
C GLU A 533 13.26 16.72 17.44
N PHE A 534 14.44 16.14 17.46
CA PHE A 534 14.64 14.74 17.81
C PHE A 534 15.33 14.51 19.16
N ALA A 535 15.34 15.51 20.03
CA ALA A 535 15.88 15.44 21.39
C ALA A 535 17.31 14.84 21.44
N GLY A 536 18.20 15.30 20.56
CA GLY A 536 19.60 14.88 20.47
C GLY A 536 19.82 13.44 20.00
N LYS A 537 18.78 12.79 19.42
CA LYS A 537 18.93 11.43 18.88
C LYS A 537 19.84 11.41 17.67
N LYS A 538 20.71 10.40 17.61
CA LYS A 538 21.55 10.10 16.43
C LYS A 538 20.89 9.02 15.58
N PHE A 539 21.15 9.05 14.29
CA PHE A 539 20.66 8.10 13.31
C PHE A 539 21.78 7.19 12.82
N ASP A 540 21.45 5.91 12.61
CA ASP A 540 22.41 4.87 12.24
C ASP A 540 22.45 4.64 10.72
N ALA A 541 21.36 4.99 10.04
CA ALA A 541 21.28 4.97 8.58
C ALA A 541 20.36 6.08 8.05
N ILE A 542 20.70 6.57 6.86
CA ILE A 542 19.87 7.48 6.08
C ILE A 542 19.48 6.75 4.80
N VAL A 543 18.18 6.75 4.49
CA VAL A 543 17.63 6.22 3.24
C VAL A 543 16.72 7.29 2.64
N GLY A 544 16.62 7.38 1.34
CA GLY A 544 15.73 8.34 0.70
C GLY A 544 16.10 8.62 -0.75
N ASN A 545 15.23 9.35 -1.42
CA ASN A 545 15.43 9.88 -2.77
C ASN A 545 15.19 11.39 -2.74
N PRO A 546 16.24 12.22 -2.54
CA PRO A 546 16.08 13.66 -2.44
C PRO A 546 15.64 14.29 -3.76
N PRO A 547 14.94 15.44 -3.72
CA PRO A 547 14.45 16.11 -4.93
C PRO A 547 15.61 16.56 -5.83
N TYR A 548 15.45 16.35 -7.14
CA TYR A 548 16.43 16.71 -8.18
C TYR A 548 16.26 18.18 -8.60
N ILE A 549 16.64 19.11 -7.74
CA ILE A 549 16.60 20.54 -8.07
C ILE A 549 17.91 20.95 -8.74
N ARG A 550 17.83 21.44 -9.98
CA ARG A 550 19.00 21.97 -10.68
C ARG A 550 19.51 23.21 -9.93
N VAL A 551 20.83 23.28 -9.72
CA VAL A 551 21.50 24.41 -9.01
C VAL A 551 21.11 25.77 -9.65
N GLN A 552 20.97 25.80 -10.97
CA GLN A 552 20.54 27.00 -11.70
C GLN A 552 19.13 27.45 -11.33
N ASN A 553 18.23 26.52 -10.99
CA ASN A 553 16.87 26.84 -10.56
C ASN A 553 16.84 27.30 -9.11
N MET A 554 17.71 26.75 -8.25
CA MET A 554 17.79 27.21 -6.84
C MET A 554 18.07 28.71 -6.70
N VAL A 555 18.89 29.25 -7.57
CA VAL A 555 19.20 30.70 -7.60
C VAL A 555 17.93 31.55 -7.86
N HIS A 556 16.96 31.01 -8.59
CA HIS A 556 15.71 31.72 -8.89
C HIS A 556 14.65 31.59 -7.82
N PHE A 557 14.66 30.50 -7.04
CA PHE A 557 13.61 30.22 -6.05
C PHE A 557 13.99 30.63 -4.63
N SER A 558 15.28 30.61 -4.31
CA SER A 558 15.77 30.81 -2.95
C SER A 558 17.26 31.18 -2.99
N GLU A 559 17.54 32.35 -3.53
CA GLU A 559 18.92 32.87 -3.64
C GLU A 559 19.65 32.86 -2.29
N ASN A 560 18.94 33.22 -1.22
CA ASN A 560 19.48 33.24 0.14
C ASN A 560 19.85 31.84 0.65
N GLU A 561 19.00 30.81 0.39
CA GLU A 561 19.32 29.43 0.74
C GLU A 561 20.49 28.91 -0.08
N TYR A 562 20.54 29.22 -1.37
CA TYR A 562 21.65 28.82 -2.23
C TYR A 562 22.99 29.37 -1.74
N GLU A 563 23.07 30.64 -1.40
CA GLU A 563 24.30 31.27 -0.87
C GLU A 563 24.65 30.71 0.52
N TYR A 564 23.65 30.39 1.36
CA TYR A 564 23.85 29.70 2.63
C TYR A 564 24.48 28.32 2.42
N TYR A 565 23.92 27.49 1.54
CA TYR A 565 24.48 26.17 1.23
C TYR A 565 25.91 26.25 0.68
N LYS A 566 26.22 27.27 -0.09
CA LYS A 566 27.60 27.54 -0.55
C LYS A 566 28.54 27.87 0.59
N SER A 567 28.09 28.64 1.56
CA SER A 567 28.89 29.11 2.67
C SER A 567 29.19 28.03 3.72
N GLU A 568 28.29 27.06 3.86
CA GLU A 568 28.37 25.98 4.84
C GLU A 568 29.29 24.84 4.37
N LEU A 569 30.38 24.59 5.11
CA LEU A 569 31.36 23.53 4.80
C LEU A 569 30.77 22.13 4.65
N ARG A 570 29.66 21.84 5.34
CA ARG A 570 28.94 20.54 5.27
C ARG A 570 28.38 20.23 3.88
N PHE A 571 28.15 21.26 3.05
CA PHE A 571 27.62 21.10 1.68
C PHE A 571 28.72 21.13 0.59
N HIS A 572 29.99 21.36 0.94
CA HIS A 572 31.10 21.40 -0.04
C HIS A 572 31.31 20.09 -0.82
N ILE A 573 30.77 18.99 -0.38
CA ILE A 573 30.84 17.71 -1.10
C ILE A 573 30.06 17.79 -2.44
N PHE A 574 29.04 18.63 -2.52
CA PHE A 574 28.22 18.80 -3.72
C PHE A 574 28.83 19.68 -4.82
N GLN A 575 29.93 20.38 -4.54
CA GLN A 575 30.62 21.22 -5.53
C GLN A 575 31.54 20.43 -6.47
N ARG A 576 31.76 19.12 -6.24
CA ARG A 576 32.70 18.28 -7.00
C ARG A 576 32.01 17.21 -7.88
N ILE A 577 30.70 17.22 -7.97
CA ILE A 577 29.92 16.41 -8.88
C ILE A 577 29.25 17.35 -9.88
#